data_5f2ba1ef7776fbdbc3225129ab8d819f
#
_entry.id   5f2ba1ef7776fbdbc3225129ab8d819f
#
_cell.length_a   1.000
_cell.length_b   1.000
_cell.length_c   1.000
_cell.angle_alpha   90.00
_cell.angle_beta   90.00
_cell.angle_gamma   90.00
#
_symmetry.space_group_name_H-M   'P 1'
#
loop_
_entity.id
_entity.type
_entity.pdbx_description
1 polymer ?
#
loop_
_entity_poly.entity_id
_entity_poly.type
_entity_poly.pdbx_seq_one_letter_code
_entity_poly.pdbx_strand_id
1 'polypeptide(L)'
;MGKISMYTLSTCPWCRKTKQYFAERQIPFEYIDYDLADETTQDRIIRELDAAGASGFPFVKIGDHIVEGYRPDRYAELLGPAETGS
;
A
#
# COMPACT_ATOMS: atom_id res chain seq x y z
N MET A 1 -14.33 8.14 -1.30
CA MET A 1 -13.19 7.48 -1.89
C MET A 1 -11.95 7.79 -1.13
N GLY A 2 -11.29 6.78 -0.69
CA GLY A 2 -10.09 6.96 0.06
C GLY A 2 -8.86 7.14 -0.81
N LYS A 3 -7.92 7.89 -0.31
CA LYS A 3 -6.63 7.99 -0.94
C LYS A 3 -5.86 6.69 -0.73
N ILE A 4 -5.13 6.27 -1.75
CA ILE A 4 -4.33 5.06 -1.66
C ILE A 4 -2.87 5.43 -1.55
N SER A 5 -2.23 4.96 -0.49
CA SER A 5 -0.81 5.15 -0.30
C SER A 5 -0.21 3.87 0.26
N MET A 6 1.07 3.67 0.04
CA MET A 6 1.71 2.44 0.49
C MET A 6 3.18 2.66 0.76
N TYR A 7 3.71 1.84 1.65
CA TYR A 7 5.14 1.74 1.89
C TYR A 7 5.60 0.42 1.31
N THR A 8 6.67 0.45 0.56
CA THR A 8 7.13 -0.69 -0.22
C THR A 8 8.64 -0.83 -0.12
N LEU A 9 9.14 -1.88 -0.71
CA LEU A 9 10.58 -2.06 -0.91
C LEU A 9 10.82 -2.14 -2.41
N SER A 10 11.86 -1.46 -2.89
CA SER A 10 12.12 -1.37 -4.32
C SER A 10 12.43 -2.74 -4.94
N THR A 11 12.95 -3.67 -4.14
CA THR A 11 13.33 -5.00 -4.61
C THR A 11 12.33 -6.09 -4.28
N CYS A 12 11.21 -5.74 -3.66
CA CYS A 12 10.25 -6.73 -3.20
C CYS A 12 9.27 -7.11 -4.32
N PRO A 13 9.20 -8.39 -4.69
CA PRO A 13 8.29 -8.82 -5.76
C PRO A 13 6.82 -8.57 -5.42
N TRP A 14 6.45 -8.77 -4.16
CA TRP A 14 5.06 -8.56 -3.73
C TRP A 14 4.68 -7.09 -3.76
N CYS A 15 5.63 -6.21 -3.43
CA CYS A 15 5.39 -4.78 -3.53
C CYS A 15 5.19 -4.37 -4.98
N ARG A 16 5.96 -4.97 -5.88
CA ARG A 16 5.82 -4.70 -7.30
C ARG A 16 4.45 -5.15 -7.80
N LYS A 17 4.00 -6.32 -7.37
CA LYS A 17 2.67 -6.80 -7.73
C LYS A 17 1.57 -5.90 -7.22
N THR A 18 1.74 -5.37 -6.01
CA THR A 18 0.77 -4.46 -5.44
C THR A 18 0.67 -3.17 -6.26
N LYS A 19 1.81 -2.59 -6.61
CA LYS A 19 1.81 -1.40 -7.45
C LYS A 19 1.16 -1.68 -8.79
N GLN A 20 1.46 -2.83 -9.38
CA GLN A 20 0.90 -3.22 -10.65
C GLN A 20 -0.62 -3.38 -10.58
N TYR A 21 -1.11 -3.94 -9.48
CA TYR A 21 -2.55 -4.11 -9.29
C TYR A 21 -3.30 -2.80 -9.48
N PHE A 22 -2.85 -1.75 -8.79
CA PHE A 22 -3.53 -0.47 -8.88
C PHE A 22 -3.28 0.23 -10.21
N ALA A 23 -2.07 0.10 -10.75
CA ALA A 23 -1.73 0.71 -12.02
C ALA A 23 -2.56 0.14 -13.16
N GLU A 24 -2.76 -1.17 -13.19
CA GLU A 24 -3.55 -1.82 -14.24
C GLU A 24 -5.01 -1.40 -14.20
N ARG A 25 -5.48 -1.05 -13.02
CA ARG A 25 -6.87 -0.62 -12.85
C ARG A 25 -7.01 0.89 -12.97
N GLN A 26 -5.91 1.57 -13.29
CA GLN A 26 -5.89 3.03 -13.45
C GLN A 26 -6.35 3.75 -12.18
N ILE A 27 -6.01 3.18 -11.03
CA ILE A 27 -6.32 3.77 -9.74
C ILE A 27 -5.08 4.52 -9.27
N PRO A 28 -5.17 5.82 -9.06
CA PRO A 28 -3.99 6.59 -8.62
C PRO A 28 -3.59 6.20 -7.20
N PHE A 29 -2.29 6.14 -6.96
CA PHE A 29 -1.76 5.84 -5.65
C PHE A 29 -0.42 6.52 -5.46
N GLU A 30 -0.03 6.64 -4.19
CA GLU A 30 1.28 7.15 -3.83
C GLU A 30 2.04 6.03 -3.13
N TYR A 31 3.35 6.06 -3.25
CA TYR A 31 4.16 5.07 -2.56
C TYR A 31 5.51 5.64 -2.18
N ILE A 32 6.10 5.04 -1.16
CA ILE A 32 7.46 5.35 -0.76
C ILE A 32 8.18 4.03 -0.60
N ASP A 33 9.29 3.85 -1.33
CA ASP A 33 10.15 2.69 -1.14
C ASP A 33 11.00 2.93 0.09
N TYR A 34 10.77 2.14 1.12
CA TYR A 34 11.43 2.30 2.41
C TYR A 34 12.95 2.25 2.27
N ASP A 35 13.43 1.31 1.47
CA ASP A 35 14.88 1.12 1.32
C ASP A 35 15.57 2.27 0.59
N LEU A 36 14.80 3.09 -0.12
CA LEU A 36 15.34 4.25 -0.84
C LEU A 36 15.08 5.57 -0.12
N ALA A 37 14.34 5.53 0.99
CA ALA A 37 13.96 6.73 1.71
C ALA A 37 15.08 7.18 2.63
N ASP A 38 15.04 8.46 3.03
CA ASP A 38 16.00 8.95 3.99
C ASP A 38 15.68 8.43 5.39
N GLU A 39 16.61 8.63 6.32
CA GLU A 39 16.51 8.08 7.65
C GLU A 39 15.27 8.58 8.40
N THR A 40 14.99 9.86 8.28
CA THR A 40 13.82 10.45 8.95
C THR A 40 12.52 9.82 8.45
N THR A 41 12.42 9.63 7.14
CA THR A 41 11.25 9.01 6.54
C THR A 41 11.16 7.54 6.95
N GLN A 42 12.29 6.85 6.99
CA GLN A 42 12.31 5.45 7.41
C GLN A 42 11.82 5.30 8.85
N ASP A 43 12.25 6.20 9.74
CA ASP A 43 11.80 6.17 11.13
C ASP A 43 10.29 6.35 11.23
N ARG A 44 9.75 7.27 10.43
CA ARG A 44 8.32 7.52 10.43
C ARG A 44 7.54 6.31 9.94
N ILE A 45 8.06 5.66 8.89
CA ILE A 45 7.42 4.46 8.35
C ILE A 45 7.39 3.36 9.40
N ILE A 46 8.49 3.14 10.09
CA ILE A 46 8.57 2.10 11.12
C ILE A 46 7.55 2.39 12.23
N ARG A 47 7.42 3.64 12.62
CA ARG A 47 6.44 3.99 13.65
C ARG A 47 5.02 3.70 13.22
N GLU A 48 4.70 3.95 11.95
CA GLU A 48 3.36 3.65 11.44
C GLU A 48 3.11 2.16 11.39
N LEU A 49 4.10 1.38 10.97
CA LEU A 49 3.97 -0.07 10.96
C LEU A 49 3.75 -0.60 12.37
N ASP A 50 4.54 -0.12 13.32
CA ASP A 50 4.41 -0.56 14.71
C ASP A 50 3.03 -0.21 15.27
N ALA A 51 2.55 0.99 15.00
CA ALA A 51 1.25 1.42 15.48
C ALA A 51 0.12 0.57 14.91
N ALA A 52 0.28 0.06 13.70
CA ALA A 52 -0.72 -0.76 13.05
C ALA A 52 -0.53 -2.26 13.34
N GLY A 53 0.53 -2.62 14.05
CA GLY A 53 0.81 -4.03 14.31
C GLY A 53 1.34 -4.75 13.09
N ALA A 54 1.85 -4.02 12.11
CA ALA A 54 2.38 -4.62 10.89
C ALA A 54 3.88 -4.84 11.03
N SER A 55 4.39 -5.84 10.32
CA SER A 55 5.80 -6.19 10.43
C SER A 55 6.51 -6.24 9.07
N GLY A 56 5.84 -5.91 7.99
CA GLY A 56 6.48 -6.03 6.69
C GLY A 56 5.82 -5.24 5.60
N PHE A 57 6.27 -5.49 4.39
CA PHE A 57 5.84 -4.78 3.20
C PHE A 57 5.23 -5.75 2.21
N PRO A 58 4.36 -5.29 1.31
CA PRO A 58 3.86 -3.93 1.20
C PRO A 58 2.87 -3.59 2.32
N PHE A 59 2.89 -2.35 2.75
CA PHE A 59 1.98 -1.84 3.77
C PHE A 59 1.09 -0.83 3.07
N VAL A 60 -0.17 -1.19 2.84
CA VAL A 60 -1.07 -0.43 1.97
C VAL A 60 -2.15 0.24 2.81
N LYS A 61 -2.37 1.52 2.55
CA LYS A 61 -3.44 2.28 3.20
C LYS A 61 -4.47 2.66 2.14
N ILE A 62 -5.70 2.22 2.33
CA ILE A 62 -6.81 2.55 1.44
C ILE A 62 -7.82 3.31 2.28
N GLY A 63 -7.82 4.64 2.14
CA GLY A 63 -8.61 5.47 3.05
C GLY A 63 -8.15 5.28 4.48
N ASP A 64 -9.05 4.85 5.34
CA ASP A 64 -8.75 4.57 6.74
C ASP A 64 -8.37 3.13 7.02
N HIS A 65 -8.34 2.30 5.98
CA HIS A 65 -8.08 0.88 6.14
C HIS A 65 -6.63 0.55 5.81
N ILE A 66 -6.10 -0.44 6.52
CA ILE A 66 -4.72 -0.88 6.34
C ILE A 66 -4.73 -2.34 5.91
N VAL A 67 -3.97 -2.64 4.86
CA VAL A 67 -3.80 -4.01 4.39
C VAL A 67 -2.30 -4.29 4.33
N GLU A 68 -1.86 -5.28 5.08
CA GLU A 68 -0.47 -5.70 5.07
C GLU A 68 -0.32 -6.85 4.07
N GLY A 69 0.61 -6.70 3.14
CA GLY A 69 0.89 -7.72 2.16
C GLY A 69 0.10 -7.55 0.87
N TYR A 70 0.39 -8.43 -0.09
CA TYR A 70 -0.31 -8.43 -1.36
C TYR A 70 -1.60 -9.21 -1.22
N ARG A 71 -2.70 -8.50 -1.13
CA ARG A 71 -4.01 -9.11 -0.94
C ARG A 71 -5.01 -8.48 -1.90
N PRO A 72 -5.03 -8.94 -3.14
CA PRO A 72 -5.90 -8.32 -4.16
C PRO A 72 -7.38 -8.44 -3.81
N ASP A 73 -7.78 -9.51 -3.11
CA ASP A 73 -9.16 -9.68 -2.68
C ASP A 73 -9.57 -8.60 -1.67
N ARG A 74 -8.66 -8.27 -0.75
CA ARG A 74 -8.93 -7.22 0.22
C ARG A 74 -8.93 -5.84 -0.45
N TYR A 75 -8.04 -5.63 -1.39
CA TYR A 75 -8.01 -4.37 -2.12
C TYR A 75 -9.35 -4.14 -2.84
N ALA A 76 -9.81 -5.17 -3.55
CA ALA A 76 -11.08 -5.08 -4.26
C ALA A 76 -12.25 -4.83 -3.32
N GLU A 77 -12.24 -5.49 -2.18
CA GLU A 77 -13.29 -5.34 -1.19
C GLU A 77 -13.35 -3.91 -0.65
N LEU A 78 -12.19 -3.33 -0.36
CA LEU A 78 -12.11 -1.98 0.19
C LEU A 78 -12.39 -0.90 -0.85
N LEU A 79 -12.09 -1.18 -2.11
CA LEU A 79 -12.41 -0.26 -3.19
C LEU A 79 -13.90 -0.21 -3.48
N GLY A 80 -14.60 -1.30 -3.21
CA GLY A 80 -16.05 -1.34 -3.28
C GLY A 80 -16.61 -1.54 -4.67
N PRO A 81 -17.92 -1.84 -4.75
CA PRO A 81 -18.58 -2.11 -6.03
C PRO A 81 -18.59 -0.92 -6.98
N ALA A 82 -18.58 0.29 -6.46
CA ALA A 82 -18.58 1.47 -7.31
C ALA A 82 -17.34 1.53 -8.18
N GLU A 83 -16.25 1.03 -7.67
CA GLU A 83 -15.00 0.99 -8.42
C GLU A 83 -15.10 0.04 -9.59
N THR A 84 -15.65 -1.14 -9.35
CA THR A 84 -15.77 -2.14 -10.40
C THR A 84 -16.86 -1.81 -11.40
N GLY A 85 -17.82 -1.03 -10.99
CA GLY A 85 -18.94 -0.66 -11.85
C GLY A 85 -18.66 0.46 -12.80
N SER A 86 -17.55 1.12 -12.63
CA SER A 86 -17.27 2.30 -13.45
C SER A 86 -16.34 1.99 -14.60
#